data_0dd4319badf0bd6c1702b7aa079db319
#
_entry.id   0dd4319badf0bd6c1702b7aa079db319
#
_cell.length_a   1.000
_cell.length_b   1.000
_cell.length_c   1.000
_cell.angle_alpha   90.00
_cell.angle_beta   90.00
_cell.angle_gamma   90.00
#
_symmetry.space_group_name_H-M   'P 1'
#
loop_
_entity.id
_entity.type
_entity.pdbx_description
1 polymer ?
#
loop_
_entity_poly.entity_id
_entity_poly.type
_entity_poly.pdbx_seq_one_letter_code
_entity_poly.pdbx_strand_id
1 'polypeptide(L)'
;QYGFSLQGSVGSKDWEVFTAILVNDRARRGDGADLVNYEVKFATIGSSFEYQYHRNRGLNKLTDDRDVDHIFVTRSETYMNVEVWLVERTKMIPIFDRWLPELIQNYEAADRQRFRRSVTYGFVRNQGVRLLEITGGELRYFLETT
;
A
#
# COMPACT_ATOMS: atom_id res chain seq x y z
N GLN A 1 9.33 -15.97 14.07
CA GLN A 1 9.96 -16.26 12.80
C GLN A 1 8.95 -16.70 11.78
N TYR A 2 9.04 -16.20 10.61
CA TYR A 2 8.04 -16.46 9.59
C TYR A 2 8.50 -17.49 8.55
N GLY A 3 9.72 -17.96 8.64
CA GLY A 3 10.21 -18.99 7.73
C GLY A 3 10.45 -18.53 6.31
N PHE A 4 10.59 -17.25 6.09
CA PHE A 4 10.85 -16.74 4.75
C PHE A 4 12.33 -16.72 4.44
N SER A 5 12.65 -17.12 3.22
CA SER A 5 14.00 -16.95 2.69
C SER A 5 14.06 -15.64 1.95
N LEU A 6 15.02 -14.80 2.31
CA LEU A 6 15.20 -13.50 1.69
C LEU A 6 16.43 -13.47 0.80
N GLN A 7 16.90 -14.63 0.37
CA GLN A 7 18.05 -14.71 -0.51
C GLN A 7 17.62 -14.66 -1.96
N GLY A 8 18.34 -13.90 -2.76
CA GLY A 8 18.04 -13.76 -4.16
C GLY A 8 16.82 -12.89 -4.41
N SER A 9 16.27 -12.98 -5.59
CA SER A 9 15.10 -12.19 -5.93
C SER A 9 13.84 -12.91 -5.48
N VAL A 10 12.91 -12.13 -4.97
CA VAL A 10 11.62 -12.62 -4.49
C VAL A 10 10.55 -12.04 -5.41
N GLY A 11 9.67 -12.88 -5.92
CA GLY A 11 8.60 -12.42 -6.79
C GLY A 11 7.60 -11.54 -6.08
N SER A 12 6.93 -10.65 -6.82
CA SER A 12 5.95 -9.75 -6.21
C SER A 12 4.82 -10.50 -5.53
N LYS A 13 4.46 -11.68 -6.03
CA LYS A 13 3.44 -12.49 -5.42
C LYS A 13 3.84 -12.97 -4.04
N ASP A 14 5.11 -13.33 -3.87
CA ASP A 14 5.62 -13.73 -2.55
C ASP A 14 5.58 -12.57 -1.58
N TRP A 15 5.84 -11.36 -2.05
CA TRP A 15 5.76 -10.18 -1.23
C TRP A 15 4.33 -9.83 -0.87
N GLU A 16 3.37 -10.10 -1.74
CA GLU A 16 1.96 -9.94 -1.39
C GLU A 16 1.59 -10.86 -0.23
N VAL A 17 2.01 -12.12 -0.30
CA VAL A 17 1.75 -13.08 0.78
C VAL A 17 2.42 -12.63 2.07
N PHE A 18 3.68 -12.24 1.98
CA PHE A 18 4.43 -11.79 3.15
C PHE A 18 3.76 -10.57 3.80
N THR A 19 3.35 -9.62 2.98
CA THR A 19 2.67 -8.42 3.46
C THR A 19 1.35 -8.79 4.13
N ALA A 20 0.60 -9.71 3.54
CA ALA A 20 -0.65 -10.16 4.12
C ALA A 20 -0.44 -10.80 5.49
N ILE A 21 0.62 -11.58 5.65
CA ILE A 21 0.95 -12.19 6.93
C ILE A 21 1.28 -11.12 7.97
N LEU A 22 2.08 -10.13 7.59
CA LEU A 22 2.42 -9.03 8.48
C LEU A 22 1.18 -8.27 8.94
N VAL A 23 0.30 -7.98 8.01
CA VAL A 23 -0.91 -7.23 8.30
C VAL A 23 -1.84 -8.03 9.21
N ASN A 24 -2.02 -9.32 8.92
CA ASN A 24 -2.86 -10.17 9.74
C ASN A 24 -2.31 -10.31 11.14
N ASP A 25 -1.01 -10.46 11.26
CA ASP A 25 -0.38 -10.59 12.56
C ASP A 25 -0.58 -9.32 13.39
N ARG A 26 -0.39 -8.16 12.77
CA ARG A 26 -0.64 -6.89 13.44
C ARG A 26 -2.10 -6.75 13.88
N ALA A 27 -3.01 -7.13 13.02
CA ALA A 27 -4.44 -7.04 13.31
C ALA A 27 -4.81 -7.88 14.53
N ARG A 28 -4.32 -9.12 14.55
CA ARG A 28 -4.64 -10.02 15.67
C ARG A 28 -4.08 -9.51 16.99
N ARG A 29 -2.97 -8.81 16.95
CA ARG A 29 -2.34 -8.33 18.18
C ARG A 29 -2.92 -7.01 18.66
N GLY A 30 -3.36 -6.16 17.72
CA GLY A 30 -3.75 -4.81 18.06
C GLY A 30 -5.23 -4.58 18.16
N ASP A 31 -5.96 -4.96 17.12
CA ASP A 31 -7.32 -4.49 16.96
C ASP A 31 -8.35 -5.59 16.86
N GLY A 32 -7.94 -6.82 16.95
CA GLY A 32 -8.87 -7.92 16.92
C GLY A 32 -9.39 -8.23 15.53
N ALA A 33 -10.61 -8.70 15.47
CA ALA A 33 -11.15 -9.40 14.31
C ALA A 33 -11.70 -8.46 13.22
N ASP A 34 -11.77 -7.18 13.47
CA ASP A 34 -12.47 -6.28 12.57
C ASP A 34 -11.66 -5.85 11.35
N LEU A 35 -10.40 -6.20 11.32
CA LEU A 35 -9.54 -5.82 10.22
C LEU A 35 -9.69 -6.82 9.09
N VAL A 36 -10.33 -6.39 8.06
CA VAL A 36 -10.71 -7.30 6.99
C VAL A 36 -10.01 -6.98 5.70
N ASN A 37 -9.89 -5.71 5.36
CA ASN A 37 -9.43 -5.32 4.05
C ASN A 37 -8.32 -4.29 4.11
N TYR A 38 -7.39 -4.44 3.20
CA TYR A 38 -6.29 -3.52 3.00
C TYR A 38 -6.09 -3.33 1.52
N GLU A 39 -5.68 -2.15 1.14
CA GLU A 39 -5.20 -1.91 -0.21
C GLU A 39 -3.69 -1.94 -0.17
N VAL A 40 -3.07 -2.72 -1.05
CA VAL A 40 -1.61 -2.86 -1.09
C VAL A 40 -1.08 -2.27 -2.37
N LYS A 41 -0.09 -1.37 -2.25
CA LYS A 41 0.55 -0.74 -3.39
C LYS A 41 2.04 -1.01 -3.36
N PHE A 42 2.60 -1.29 -4.53
CA PHE A 42 4.02 -1.58 -4.69
C PHE A 42 4.65 -0.52 -5.59
N ALA A 43 5.88 -0.15 -5.27
CA ALA A 43 6.65 0.73 -6.13
C ALA A 43 8.14 0.44 -5.95
N THR A 44 8.92 0.69 -6.99
CA THR A 44 10.38 0.64 -6.86
C THR A 44 10.83 1.84 -6.04
N ILE A 45 11.99 1.68 -5.39
CA ILE A 45 12.58 2.75 -4.58
C ILE A 45 12.70 4.01 -5.42
N GLY A 46 12.25 5.11 -4.86
CA GLY A 46 12.29 6.41 -5.54
C GLY A 46 11.06 6.75 -6.36
N SER A 47 10.15 5.80 -6.51
CA SER A 47 8.93 6.02 -7.29
C SER A 47 7.74 6.28 -6.39
N SER A 48 6.72 6.94 -6.96
CA SER A 48 5.45 7.13 -6.29
C SER A 48 4.57 5.90 -6.45
N PHE A 49 3.58 5.79 -5.59
CA PHE A 49 2.61 4.70 -5.62
C PHE A 49 1.41 5.16 -6.44
N GLU A 50 1.07 4.40 -7.47
CA GLU A 50 0.05 4.80 -8.43
C GLU A 50 -1.29 4.17 -8.13
N TYR A 51 -2.35 4.97 -8.23
CA TYR A 51 -3.73 4.55 -8.14
C TYR A 51 -4.38 4.79 -9.50
N GLN A 52 -5.02 3.76 -10.05
CA GLN A 52 -5.73 3.84 -11.32
C GLN A 52 -7.18 3.46 -11.12
N TYR A 53 -8.05 4.24 -11.72
CA TYR A 53 -9.49 4.00 -11.65
C TYR A 53 -10.05 3.98 -13.06
N HIS A 54 -10.68 2.87 -13.42
CA HIS A 54 -11.31 2.71 -14.72
C HIS A 54 -12.70 3.31 -14.70
N ARG A 55 -13.14 3.81 -15.86
CA ARG A 55 -14.40 4.54 -15.96
C ARG A 55 -15.59 3.79 -15.39
N ASN A 56 -15.69 2.52 -15.68
CA ASN A 56 -16.89 1.75 -15.30
C ASN A 56 -16.98 1.46 -13.81
N ARG A 57 -15.85 1.42 -13.11
CA ARG A 57 -15.80 1.03 -11.70
C ARG A 57 -15.06 2.01 -10.82
N GLY A 58 -14.55 3.08 -11.42
CA GLY A 58 -13.65 3.97 -10.72
C GLY A 58 -14.24 4.61 -9.48
N LEU A 59 -15.49 5.04 -9.57
CA LEU A 59 -16.15 5.67 -8.43
C LEU A 59 -16.27 4.70 -7.26
N ASN A 60 -16.73 3.48 -7.53
CA ASN A 60 -16.88 2.47 -6.49
C ASN A 60 -15.54 2.08 -5.89
N LYS A 61 -14.53 1.89 -6.76
CA LYS A 61 -13.20 1.51 -6.30
C LYS A 61 -12.58 2.60 -5.44
N LEU A 62 -12.72 3.85 -5.82
CA LEU A 62 -12.17 4.96 -5.04
C LEU A 62 -12.86 5.04 -3.68
N THR A 63 -14.17 4.84 -3.65
CA THR A 63 -14.93 4.82 -2.41
C THR A 63 -14.47 3.66 -1.51
N ASP A 64 -14.24 2.50 -2.09
CA ASP A 64 -13.74 1.35 -1.35
C ASP A 64 -12.34 1.63 -0.79
N ASP A 65 -11.47 2.23 -1.61
CA ASP A 65 -10.11 2.56 -1.18
C ASP A 65 -10.11 3.56 -0.03
N ARG A 66 -11.09 4.46 -0.01
CA ARG A 66 -11.22 5.45 1.06
C ARG A 66 -11.51 4.80 2.40
N ASP A 67 -12.12 3.63 2.39
CA ASP A 67 -12.63 2.99 3.60
C ASP A 67 -11.69 1.95 4.21
N VAL A 68 -10.49 1.80 3.68
CA VAL A 68 -9.54 0.79 4.15
C VAL A 68 -8.19 1.42 4.49
N ASP A 69 -7.41 0.69 5.27
CA ASP A 69 -6.01 1.05 5.49
C ASP A 69 -5.19 0.68 4.27
N HIS A 70 -4.06 1.36 4.08
CA HIS A 70 -3.21 1.15 2.92
C HIS A 70 -1.83 0.68 3.33
N ILE A 71 -1.36 -0.35 2.65
CA ILE A 71 -0.02 -0.88 2.84
C ILE A 71 0.81 -0.48 1.62
N PHE A 72 1.95 0.14 1.87
CA PHE A 72 2.84 0.58 0.80
C PHE A 72 4.16 -0.17 0.90
N VAL A 73 4.54 -0.80 -0.18
CA VAL A 73 5.78 -1.56 -0.26
C VAL A 73 6.69 -0.88 -1.27
N THR A 74 7.84 -0.41 -0.81
CA THR A 74 8.86 0.10 -1.71
C THR A 74 10.02 -0.90 -1.72
N ARG A 75 10.59 -1.13 -2.89
CA ARG A 75 11.57 -2.19 -3.05
C ARG A 75 12.56 -1.88 -4.16
N SER A 76 13.76 -2.43 -4.05
CA SER A 76 14.71 -2.46 -5.16
C SER A 76 14.29 -3.55 -6.14
N GLU A 77 14.85 -3.53 -7.36
CA GLU A 77 14.49 -4.50 -8.39
C GLU A 77 14.77 -5.94 -7.94
N THR A 78 15.82 -6.14 -7.17
CA THR A 78 16.19 -7.46 -6.70
C THR A 78 15.55 -7.83 -5.37
N TYR A 79 14.78 -6.93 -4.79
CA TYR A 79 14.17 -7.10 -3.47
C TYR A 79 15.18 -7.24 -2.33
N MET A 80 16.40 -6.78 -2.57
CA MET A 80 17.42 -6.75 -1.51
C MET A 80 17.16 -5.63 -0.52
N ASN A 81 16.45 -4.61 -0.96
CA ASN A 81 16.06 -3.49 -0.11
C ASN A 81 14.55 -3.33 -0.20
N VAL A 82 13.87 -3.42 0.93
CA VAL A 82 12.42 -3.38 0.98
C VAL A 82 12.00 -2.63 2.23
N GLU A 83 10.98 -1.80 2.09
CA GLU A 83 10.29 -1.19 3.23
C GLU A 83 8.80 -1.45 3.07
N VAL A 84 8.15 -1.76 4.17
CA VAL A 84 6.71 -1.92 4.21
C VAL A 84 6.15 -0.92 5.21
N TRP A 85 5.19 -0.14 4.77
CA TRP A 85 4.59 0.93 5.57
C TRP A 85 3.08 0.76 5.61
N LEU A 86 2.50 1.05 6.76
CA LEU A 86 1.04 1.12 6.92
C LEU A 86 0.63 2.57 7.07
N VAL A 87 -0.32 3.01 6.26
CA VAL A 87 -0.96 4.32 6.44
C VAL A 87 -2.43 4.05 6.74
N GLU A 88 -2.87 4.47 7.91
CA GLU A 88 -4.24 4.25 8.34
C GLU A 88 -5.21 5.04 7.48
N ARG A 89 -6.42 4.52 7.33
CA ARG A 89 -7.42 5.13 6.46
C ARG A 89 -7.70 6.58 6.81
N THR A 90 -7.65 6.93 8.09
CA THR A 90 -7.91 8.30 8.51
C THR A 90 -6.93 9.29 7.92
N LYS A 91 -5.72 8.83 7.62
CA LYS A 91 -4.71 9.67 6.96
C LYS A 91 -4.91 9.72 5.45
N MET A 92 -5.56 8.71 4.89
CA MET A 92 -5.81 8.63 3.47
C MET A 92 -7.09 9.35 3.03
N ILE A 93 -8.07 9.45 3.93
CA ILE A 93 -9.36 10.04 3.60
C ILE A 93 -9.24 11.42 2.95
N PRO A 94 -8.42 12.36 3.44
CA PRO A 94 -8.33 13.67 2.79
C PRO A 94 -7.83 13.59 1.35
N ILE A 95 -6.99 12.61 1.04
CA ILE A 95 -6.49 12.43 -0.32
C ILE A 95 -7.63 11.98 -1.22
N PHE A 96 -8.39 10.97 -0.80
CA PHE A 96 -9.49 10.46 -1.61
C PHE A 96 -10.62 11.47 -1.73
N ASP A 97 -10.86 12.25 -0.70
CA ASP A 97 -11.87 13.31 -0.75
C ASP A 97 -11.49 14.38 -1.77
N ARG A 98 -10.20 14.65 -1.95
CA ARG A 98 -9.73 15.57 -2.97
C ARG A 98 -9.83 14.95 -4.37
N TRP A 99 -9.53 13.66 -4.49
CA TRP A 99 -9.55 12.99 -5.79
C TRP A 99 -10.95 12.75 -6.33
N LEU A 100 -11.93 12.58 -5.45
CA LEU A 100 -13.27 12.19 -5.88
C LEU A 100 -13.88 13.18 -6.89
N PRO A 101 -13.93 14.50 -6.61
CA PRO A 101 -14.46 15.42 -7.61
C PRO A 101 -13.61 15.48 -8.88
N GLU A 102 -12.30 15.29 -8.75
CA GLU A 102 -11.42 15.24 -9.92
C GLU A 102 -11.71 14.02 -10.79
N LEU A 103 -11.99 12.88 -10.16
CA LEU A 103 -12.37 11.67 -10.88
C LEU A 103 -13.67 11.86 -11.64
N ILE A 104 -14.67 12.42 -11.00
CA ILE A 104 -15.97 12.66 -11.62
C ILE A 104 -15.80 13.58 -12.82
N GLN A 105 -15.06 14.65 -12.66
CA GLN A 105 -14.80 15.58 -13.74
C GLN A 105 -14.02 14.94 -14.89
N ASN A 106 -13.07 14.08 -14.56
CA ASN A 106 -12.28 13.37 -15.57
C ASN A 106 -13.17 12.51 -16.47
N TYR A 107 -14.17 11.85 -15.88
CA TYR A 107 -15.03 10.95 -16.63
C TYR A 107 -16.11 11.66 -17.41
N GLU A 108 -16.27 12.95 -17.23
CA GLU A 108 -17.21 13.72 -18.06
C GLU A 108 -16.70 13.86 -19.48
N ALA A 109 -15.41 13.75 -19.71
CA ALA A 109 -14.88 13.74 -21.06
C ALA A 109 -15.13 12.37 -21.70
N ALA A 110 -15.72 12.37 -22.89
CA ALA A 110 -16.22 11.15 -23.53
C ALA A 110 -15.12 10.13 -23.81
N ASP A 111 -13.90 10.57 -24.05
CA ASP A 111 -12.80 9.71 -24.42
C ASP A 111 -11.91 9.30 -23.24
N ARG A 112 -12.23 9.74 -22.03
CA ARG A 112 -11.43 9.42 -20.86
C ARG A 112 -11.90 8.11 -20.26
N GLN A 113 -10.97 7.14 -20.16
CA GLN A 113 -11.26 5.81 -19.63
C GLN A 113 -10.60 5.55 -18.28
N ARG A 114 -9.58 6.31 -17.95
CA ARG A 114 -8.81 6.10 -16.73
C ARG A 114 -8.54 7.40 -16.02
N PHE A 115 -8.55 7.31 -14.72
CA PHE A 115 -8.14 8.39 -13.83
C PHE A 115 -6.94 7.88 -13.04
N ARG A 116 -5.83 8.62 -13.06
CA ARG A 116 -4.60 8.22 -12.39
C ARG A 116 -4.16 9.29 -11.42
N ARG A 117 -3.78 8.85 -10.23
CA ARG A 117 -3.21 9.73 -9.21
C ARG A 117 -2.12 8.97 -8.48
N SER A 118 -1.24 9.71 -7.81
CA SER A 118 -0.11 9.10 -7.12
C SER A 118 -0.02 9.59 -5.70
N VAL A 119 0.51 8.72 -4.84
CA VAL A 119 0.90 9.05 -3.47
C VAL A 119 2.41 8.96 -3.41
N THR A 120 3.06 10.00 -2.88
CA THR A 120 4.52 10.04 -2.85
C THR A 120 5.07 9.21 -1.69
N TYR A 121 6.30 8.77 -1.84
CA TYR A 121 7.01 8.11 -0.73
C TYR A 121 7.10 9.03 0.48
N GLY A 122 7.33 10.33 0.25
CA GLY A 122 7.42 11.29 1.35
C GLY A 122 6.16 11.34 2.19
N PHE A 123 5.00 11.31 1.55
CA PHE A 123 3.73 11.26 2.26
C PHE A 123 3.64 9.99 3.11
N VAL A 124 3.96 8.85 2.51
CA VAL A 124 3.88 7.56 3.20
C VAL A 124 4.80 7.55 4.41
N ARG A 125 6.02 8.04 4.25
CA ARG A 125 6.99 8.10 5.33
C ARG A 125 6.52 9.03 6.46
N ASN A 126 5.92 10.15 6.12
CA ASN A 126 5.49 11.13 7.11
C ASN A 126 4.23 10.70 7.85
N GLN A 127 3.32 10.02 7.16
CA GLN A 127 2.01 9.70 7.72
C GLN A 127 1.89 8.25 8.15
N GLY A 128 2.80 7.40 7.74
CA GLY A 128 2.70 5.97 7.97
C GLY A 128 3.51 5.47 9.14
N VAL A 129 3.28 4.20 9.44
CA VAL A 129 4.05 3.45 10.42
C VAL A 129 4.85 2.41 9.66
N ARG A 130 6.17 2.39 9.88
CA ARG A 130 7.01 1.39 9.21
C ARG A 130 6.80 0.04 9.88
N LEU A 131 6.49 -0.96 9.07
CA LEU A 131 6.27 -2.31 9.56
C LEU A 131 7.51 -3.19 9.40
N LEU A 132 8.31 -2.92 8.37
CA LEU A 132 9.45 -3.79 8.07
C LEU A 132 10.45 -3.02 7.23
N GLU A 133 11.74 -3.32 7.45
CA GLU A 133 12.82 -2.85 6.60
C GLU A 133 13.81 -3.97 6.36
N ILE A 134 14.13 -4.20 5.09
CA ILE A 134 15.18 -5.12 4.66
C ILE A 134 16.21 -4.30 3.91
N THR A 135 17.46 -4.46 4.27
CA THR A 135 18.57 -3.75 3.61
C THR A 135 19.65 -4.78 3.28
N GLY A 136 20.07 -4.80 2.01
CA GLY A 136 21.08 -5.75 1.57
C GLY A 136 20.66 -7.20 1.76
N GLY A 137 19.36 -7.48 1.70
CA GLY A 137 18.83 -8.81 1.90
C GLY A 137 18.67 -9.21 3.36
N GLU A 138 19.02 -8.33 4.30
CA GLU A 138 18.95 -8.64 5.73
C GLU A 138 17.83 -7.84 6.37
N LEU A 139 17.09 -8.50 7.25
CA LEU A 139 16.04 -7.85 8.01
C LEU A 139 16.67 -6.87 9.01
N ARG A 140 16.35 -5.59 8.87
CA ARG A 140 16.86 -4.54 9.74
C ARG A 140 15.85 -4.08 10.76
N TYR A 141 14.58 -4.19 10.42
CA TYR A 141 13.51 -3.68 11.27
C TYR A 141 12.24 -4.48 11.01
N PHE A 142 11.56 -4.81 12.08
CA PHE A 142 10.27 -5.47 12.01
C PHE A 142 9.47 -5.00 13.21
N LEU A 143 8.33 -4.38 12.93
CA LEU A 143 7.48 -3.87 14.00
C LEU A 143 6.82 -5.01 14.74
N GLU A 144 7.12 -5.13 16.02
CA GLU A 144 6.47 -6.09 16.89
C GLU A 144 5.36 -5.38 17.66
N THR A 145 4.15 -5.90 17.52
CA THR A 145 3.02 -5.39 18.28
C THR A 145 2.73 -6.36 19.40
N THR A 146 2.66 -5.84 20.59
CA THR A 146 2.38 -6.67 21.77
C THR A 146 1.03 -6.32 22.34
#